data_2606655f36c69ee5d80088edba79bbc3
#
_entry.id   2606655f36c69ee5d80088edba79bbc3
#
_cell.length_a   1.000
_cell.length_b   1.000
_cell.length_c   1.000
_cell.angle_alpha   90.00
_cell.angle_beta   90.00
_cell.angle_gamma   90.00
#
_symmetry.space_group_name_H-M   'P 1'
#
loop_
_entity.id
_entity.type
_entity.pdbx_description
1 polymer ?
#
loop_
_entity_poly.entity_id
_entity_poly.type
_entity_poly.pdbx_seq_one_letter_code
_entity_poly.pdbx_strand_id
1 'polypeptide(L)'
;MDKLKGAQRKHLRSQAHHLKPLVMIGAKGVTDQLIGSVDLALKDHELIKVKFGEFKEDKTEISGQIAQATNSEVVGIIGNIAILYRHHPEPEKRKIKIP
;
A
#
# COMPACT_ATOMS: atom_id res chain seq x y z
N MET A 1 12.49 -2.27 6.94
CA MET A 1 12.17 -3.32 5.93
C MET A 1 13.10 -3.18 4.75
N ASP A 2 13.71 -4.26 4.32
CA ASP A 2 14.56 -4.23 3.14
C ASP A 2 13.73 -4.02 1.88
N LYS A 3 14.35 -3.42 0.88
CA LYS A 3 13.69 -3.17 -0.39
C LYS A 3 13.29 -4.48 -1.06
N LEU A 4 12.06 -4.55 -1.53
CA LEU A 4 11.53 -5.75 -2.18
C LEU A 4 12.19 -6.01 -3.53
N LYS A 5 12.49 -7.28 -3.79
CA LYS A 5 12.98 -7.73 -5.09
C LYS A 5 11.82 -7.89 -6.07
N GLY A 6 12.11 -7.94 -7.37
CA GLY A 6 11.08 -8.06 -8.40
C GLY A 6 10.16 -9.26 -8.24
N ALA A 7 10.72 -10.43 -7.90
CA ALA A 7 9.92 -11.63 -7.67
C ALA A 7 9.00 -11.48 -6.47
N GLN A 8 9.45 -10.79 -5.42
CA GLN A 8 8.64 -10.54 -4.24
C GLN A 8 7.50 -9.58 -4.54
N ARG A 9 7.76 -8.53 -5.34
CA ARG A 9 6.72 -7.60 -5.78
C ARG A 9 5.66 -8.31 -6.61
N LYS A 10 6.08 -9.18 -7.52
CA LYS A 10 5.16 -9.97 -8.35
C LYS A 10 4.27 -10.85 -7.49
N HIS A 11 4.86 -11.53 -6.50
CA HIS A 11 4.11 -12.38 -5.57
C HIS A 11 3.08 -11.56 -4.80
N LEU A 12 3.47 -10.39 -4.28
CA LEU A 12 2.57 -9.52 -3.53
C LEU A 12 1.43 -8.97 -4.41
N ARG A 13 1.72 -8.60 -5.66
CA ARG A 13 0.67 -8.17 -6.59
C ARG A 13 -0.34 -9.29 -6.83
N SER A 14 0.14 -10.53 -6.95
CA SER A 14 -0.71 -11.71 -7.09
C SER A 14 -1.61 -11.89 -5.87
N GLN A 15 -1.04 -11.76 -4.67
CA GLN A 15 -1.80 -11.87 -3.42
C GLN A 15 -2.84 -10.74 -3.30
N ALA A 16 -2.54 -9.56 -3.82
CA ALA A 16 -3.43 -8.41 -3.74
C ALA A 16 -4.61 -8.50 -4.72
N HIS A 17 -4.57 -9.41 -5.69
CA HIS A 17 -5.55 -9.49 -6.75
C HIS A 17 -6.99 -9.58 -6.23
N HIS A 18 -7.21 -10.31 -5.14
CA HIS A 18 -8.54 -10.51 -4.55
C HIS A 18 -8.94 -9.47 -3.52
N LEU A 19 -8.04 -8.56 -3.17
CA LEU A 19 -8.32 -7.56 -2.14
C LEU A 19 -9.14 -6.40 -2.71
N LYS A 20 -9.96 -5.82 -1.85
CA LYS A 20 -10.68 -4.58 -2.17
C LYS A 20 -9.95 -3.40 -1.56
N PRO A 21 -10.02 -2.21 -2.19
CA PRO A 21 -9.42 -1.02 -1.60
C PRO A 21 -10.01 -0.72 -0.23
N LEU A 22 -9.13 -0.44 0.73
CA LEU A 22 -9.53 -0.09 2.10
C LEU A 22 -9.49 1.41 2.34
N VAL A 23 -8.75 2.15 1.51
CA VAL A 23 -8.58 3.59 1.63
C VAL A 23 -8.81 4.22 0.27
N MET A 24 -9.46 5.37 0.24
CA MET A 24 -9.67 6.13 -0.99
C MET A 24 -9.12 7.55 -0.84
N ILE A 25 -8.38 8.00 -1.84
CA ILE A 25 -7.87 9.38 -1.90
C ILE A 25 -8.94 10.25 -2.53
N GLY A 26 -9.50 11.15 -1.74
CA GLY A 26 -10.53 12.09 -2.19
C GLY A 26 -9.98 13.46 -2.56
N ALA A 27 -10.87 14.45 -2.62
CA ALA A 27 -10.57 15.80 -3.07
C ALA A 27 -9.52 16.52 -2.24
N LYS A 28 -9.36 16.16 -0.96
CA LYS A 28 -8.37 16.78 -0.08
C LYS A 28 -6.95 16.23 -0.28
N GLY A 29 -6.80 15.18 -1.07
CA GLY A 29 -5.50 14.59 -1.35
C GLY A 29 -4.89 13.90 -0.14
N VAL A 30 -3.57 14.07 0.04
CA VAL A 30 -2.83 13.45 1.14
C VAL A 30 -2.91 14.35 2.37
N THR A 31 -3.69 13.90 3.34
CA THR A 31 -3.86 14.59 4.63
C THR A 31 -3.30 13.70 5.74
N ASP A 32 -3.12 14.28 6.93
CA ASP A 32 -2.71 13.49 8.10
C ASP A 32 -3.72 12.39 8.41
N GLN A 33 -5.01 12.69 8.21
CA GLN A 33 -6.06 11.70 8.41
C GLN A 33 -5.94 10.54 7.41
N LEU A 34 -5.64 10.83 6.15
CA LEU A 34 -5.42 9.81 5.14
C LEU A 34 -4.23 8.93 5.50
N ILE A 35 -3.11 9.53 5.89
CA ILE A 35 -1.92 8.80 6.30
C ILE A 35 -2.22 7.90 7.50
N GLY A 36 -2.97 8.40 8.48
CA GLY A 36 -3.39 7.61 9.64
C GLY A 36 -4.23 6.40 9.24
N SER A 37 -5.14 6.58 8.28
CA SER A 37 -5.97 5.49 7.78
C SER A 37 -5.15 4.42 7.06
N VAL A 38 -4.17 4.84 6.24
CA VAL A 38 -3.27 3.92 5.55
C VAL A 38 -2.41 3.15 6.56
N ASP A 39 -1.88 3.86 7.55
CA ASP A 39 -1.04 3.25 8.59
C ASP A 39 -1.80 2.18 9.36
N LEU A 40 -3.02 2.47 9.76
CA LEU A 40 -3.87 1.51 10.47
C LEU A 40 -4.19 0.29 9.60
N ALA A 41 -4.52 0.51 8.33
CA ALA A 41 -4.81 -0.58 7.40
C ALA A 41 -3.60 -1.48 7.20
N LEU A 42 -2.40 -0.90 7.07
CA LEU A 42 -1.16 -1.65 6.92
C LEU A 42 -0.85 -2.46 8.18
N LYS A 43 -1.10 -1.88 9.36
CA LYS A 43 -0.91 -2.58 10.62
C LYS A 43 -1.80 -3.81 10.72
N ASP A 44 -3.03 -3.70 10.27
CA ASP A 44 -4.01 -4.80 10.39
C ASP A 44 -3.85 -5.85 9.28
N HIS A 45 -3.43 -5.46 8.08
CA HIS A 45 -3.48 -6.33 6.90
C HIS A 45 -2.14 -6.57 6.20
N GLU A 46 -1.10 -5.80 6.49
CA GLU A 46 0.21 -5.82 5.83
C GLU A 46 0.17 -5.46 4.33
N LEU A 47 -0.80 -5.96 3.57
CA LEU A 47 -0.95 -5.74 2.13
C LEU A 47 -2.32 -5.11 1.90
N ILE A 48 -2.32 -3.92 1.30
CA ILE A 48 -3.56 -3.18 1.07
C ILE A 48 -3.60 -2.54 -0.30
N LYS A 49 -4.80 -2.18 -0.73
CA LYS A 49 -5.03 -1.34 -1.91
C LYS A 49 -5.54 0.02 -1.50
N VAL A 50 -5.02 1.06 -2.14
CA VAL A 50 -5.47 2.44 -1.99
C VAL A 50 -5.99 2.91 -3.34
N LYS A 51 -7.25 3.36 -3.39
CA LYS A 51 -7.89 3.80 -4.63
C LYS A 51 -7.76 5.31 -4.77
N PHE A 52 -7.41 5.75 -5.98
CA PHE A 52 -7.40 7.16 -6.33
C PHE A 52 -8.78 7.55 -6.86
N GLY A 53 -9.58 8.23 -6.03
CA GLY A 53 -10.82 8.86 -6.47
C GLY A 53 -10.55 10.19 -7.15
N GLU A 54 -9.45 10.86 -6.75
CA GLU A 54 -8.95 12.12 -7.27
C GLU A 54 -7.46 11.99 -7.53
N PHE A 55 -6.84 13.01 -8.15
CA PHE A 55 -5.39 13.10 -8.39
C PHE A 55 -4.85 11.92 -9.21
N LYS A 56 -5.64 11.46 -10.18
CA LYS A 56 -5.31 10.26 -10.96
C LYS A 56 -4.09 10.42 -11.86
N GLU A 57 -3.68 11.66 -12.12
CA GLU A 57 -2.49 11.94 -12.94
C GLU A 57 -1.20 11.91 -12.12
N ASP A 58 -1.31 11.95 -10.79
CA ASP A 58 -0.17 12.04 -9.88
C ASP A 58 0.02 10.76 -9.07
N LYS A 59 -0.46 9.63 -9.56
CA LYS A 59 -0.51 8.38 -8.81
C LYS A 59 0.86 7.92 -8.32
N THR A 60 1.87 7.98 -9.17
CA THR A 60 3.20 7.50 -8.82
C THR A 60 3.80 8.36 -7.71
N GLU A 61 3.71 9.68 -7.86
CA GLU A 61 4.26 10.60 -6.87
C GLU A 61 3.53 10.48 -5.53
N ILE A 62 2.20 10.49 -5.57
CA ILE A 62 1.39 10.44 -4.35
C ILE A 62 1.56 9.08 -3.64
N SER A 63 1.60 7.99 -4.39
CA SER A 63 1.84 6.67 -3.81
C SER A 63 3.19 6.62 -3.11
N GLY A 64 4.22 7.21 -3.71
CA GLY A 64 5.54 7.31 -3.09
C GLY A 64 5.54 8.13 -1.80
N GLN A 65 4.81 9.25 -1.78
CA GLN A 65 4.67 10.08 -0.58
C GLN A 65 4.00 9.30 0.55
N ILE A 66 2.92 8.60 0.23
CA ILE A 66 2.18 7.80 1.22
C ILE A 66 3.07 6.67 1.75
N ALA A 67 3.78 5.98 0.86
CA ALA A 67 4.67 4.89 1.25
C ALA A 67 5.77 5.38 2.18
N GLN A 68 6.36 6.53 1.89
CA GLN A 68 7.40 7.12 2.73
C GLN A 68 6.84 7.50 4.10
N ALA A 69 5.66 8.13 4.13
CA ALA A 69 5.03 8.57 5.37
C ALA A 69 4.59 7.39 6.27
N THR A 70 4.30 6.23 5.69
CA THR A 70 3.85 5.05 6.43
C THR A 70 4.92 3.97 6.55
N ASN A 71 6.12 4.24 6.06
CA ASN A 71 7.23 3.29 6.09
C ASN A 71 6.85 1.97 5.38
N SER A 72 6.20 2.09 4.24
CA SER A 72 5.75 0.96 3.44
C SER A 72 6.39 1.01 2.05
N GLU A 73 6.13 -0.03 1.24
CA GLU A 73 6.61 -0.13 -0.13
C GLU A 73 5.44 -0.09 -1.10
N VAL A 74 5.63 0.64 -2.20
CA VAL A 74 4.68 0.58 -3.32
C VAL A 74 5.01 -0.68 -4.11
N VAL A 75 4.09 -1.64 -4.08
CA VAL A 75 4.26 -2.92 -4.77
C VAL A 75 3.92 -2.80 -6.25
N GLY A 76 2.97 -1.95 -6.56
CA GLY A 76 2.56 -1.69 -7.94
C GLY A 76 1.41 -0.71 -7.99
N ILE A 77 1.15 -0.20 -9.19
CA ILE A 77 0.01 0.67 -9.48
C ILE A 77 -0.71 0.07 -10.68
N ILE A 78 -1.98 -0.27 -10.50
CA ILE A 78 -2.79 -0.88 -11.55
C ILE A 78 -4.05 -0.03 -11.71
N GLY A 79 -4.22 0.60 -12.86
CA GLY A 79 -5.32 1.55 -13.07
C GLY A 79 -5.25 2.66 -12.05
N ASN A 80 -6.32 2.87 -11.31
CA ASN A 80 -6.42 3.91 -10.28
C ASN A 80 -6.18 3.36 -8.87
N ILE A 81 -5.44 2.26 -8.76
CA ILE A 81 -5.21 1.59 -7.48
C ILE A 81 -3.72 1.41 -7.24
N ALA A 82 -3.25 1.87 -6.07
CA ALA A 82 -1.90 1.59 -5.60
C ALA A 82 -1.95 0.42 -4.62
N ILE A 83 -0.97 -0.46 -4.73
CA ILE A 83 -0.82 -1.60 -3.83
C ILE A 83 0.36 -1.30 -2.90
N LEU A 84 0.11 -1.30 -1.61
CA LEU A 84 1.12 -1.01 -0.59
C LEU A 84 1.34 -2.22 0.30
N TYR A 85 2.59 -2.41 0.71
CA TYR A 85 2.96 -3.50 1.60
C TYR A 85 3.88 -3.02 2.71
N ARG A 86 3.60 -3.48 3.94
CA ARG A 86 4.47 -3.30 5.10
C ARG A 86 4.33 -4.52 5.98
N HIS A 87 5.43 -5.29 6.18
CA HIS A 87 5.36 -6.45 7.03
C HIS A 87 5.21 -6.04 8.51
N HIS A 88 4.51 -6.85 9.27
CA HIS A 88 4.39 -6.64 10.72
C HIS A 88 5.77 -6.77 11.36
N PRO A 89 6.15 -5.88 12.30
CA PRO A 89 7.46 -5.99 12.97
C PRO A 89 7.62 -7.28 13.78
N GLU A 90 6.52 -7.85 14.28
CA GLU A 90 6.54 -9.12 14.98
C GLU A 90 6.30 -10.26 13.98
N PRO A 91 7.30 -11.16 13.75
CA PRO A 91 7.17 -12.20 12.75
C PRO A 91 5.95 -13.11 12.94
N GLU A 92 5.58 -13.41 14.17
CA GLU A 92 4.44 -14.27 14.47
C GLU A 92 3.09 -13.65 14.10
N LYS A 93 3.05 -12.35 13.89
CA LYS A 93 1.82 -11.65 13.48
C LYS A 93 1.75 -11.39 11.97
N ARG A 94 2.77 -11.81 11.24
CA ARG A 94 2.79 -11.63 9.78
C ARG A 94 1.78 -12.54 9.11
N LYS A 95 0.97 -11.96 8.24
CA LYS A 95 -0.10 -12.68 7.54
C LYS A 95 0.29 -13.09 6.13
N ILE A 96 1.26 -12.40 5.54
CA ILE A 96 1.67 -12.60 4.15
C ILE A 96 3.07 -13.21 4.14
N LYS A 97 3.21 -14.37 3.49
CA LYS A 97 4.52 -14.98 3.29
C LYS A 97 5.13 -14.46 2.00
N ILE A 98 6.38 -14.02 2.07
CA ILE A 98 7.14 -13.57 0.91
C ILE A 98 8.20 -14.62 0.60
N PRO A 99 8.24 -15.10 -0.67
CA PRO A 99 9.25 -16.09 -1.07
C PRO A 99 10.68 -15.55 -1.02
#